data_470de7d519511f01a3f1a25335382fd9
#
_entry.id   470de7d519511f01a3f1a25335382fd9
#
_cell.length_a   1.000
_cell.length_b   1.000
_cell.length_c   1.000
_cell.angle_alpha   90.00
_cell.angle_beta   90.00
_cell.angle_gamma   90.00
#
_symmetry.space_group_name_H-M   'P 1'
#
loop_
_entity.id
_entity.type
_entity.pdbx_description
1 polymer ?
#
loop_
_entity_poly.entity_id
_entity_poly.type
_entity_poly.pdbx_seq_one_letter_code
_entity_poly.pdbx_strand_id
1 'polypeptide(L)'
;MDRPTLTRSVGLTTGVGAAWLGMLFAAPAATAAPAECPAPGLAATQTADSTASCSASSGAGGAAAAYGFDADATADAAPNSLSLAIAQNGGVATSNSTYLSGPAAIAVGPGATVTTTGARPGLSIGIAGPGATVTVTGTSTPTCAGGFGFAGDFQTLQGCFSPR
;
A
#
# COMPACT_ATOMS: atom_id res chain seq x y z
N MET A 1 -62.46 23.97 13.51
CA MET A 1 -61.79 23.51 12.27
C MET A 1 -61.17 22.16 12.56
N ASP A 2 -61.99 21.13 12.35
CA ASP A 2 -61.63 19.74 12.73
C ASP A 2 -60.95 19.06 11.56
N ARG A 3 -59.81 18.41 11.82
CA ARG A 3 -59.13 17.55 10.86
C ARG A 3 -59.48 16.09 11.15
N PRO A 4 -59.98 15.32 10.19
CA PRO A 4 -60.24 13.90 10.39
C PRO A 4 -58.98 13.08 10.30
N THR A 5 -58.76 12.26 11.32
CA THR A 5 -57.74 11.19 11.39
C THR A 5 -58.18 10.02 10.51
N LEU A 6 -57.45 9.76 9.42
CA LEU A 6 -57.61 8.56 8.60
C LEU A 6 -56.75 7.43 9.16
N THR A 7 -57.39 6.53 9.88
CA THR A 7 -56.86 5.24 10.29
C THR A 7 -56.82 4.28 9.08
N ARG A 8 -55.68 3.99 8.52
CA ARG A 8 -55.51 2.91 7.55
C ARG A 8 -54.99 1.65 8.27
N SER A 9 -55.89 0.75 8.48
CA SER A 9 -55.60 -0.65 8.81
C SER A 9 -55.04 -1.35 7.56
N VAL A 10 -53.77 -1.76 7.60
CA VAL A 10 -53.19 -2.63 6.57
C VAL A 10 -53.09 -4.03 7.17
N GLY A 11 -53.74 -4.96 6.51
CA GLY A 11 -53.86 -6.34 6.89
C GLY A 11 -52.53 -7.10 6.92
N LEU A 12 -52.40 -7.92 7.93
CA LEU A 12 -51.36 -8.91 8.13
C LEU A 12 -51.60 -10.06 7.15
N THR A 13 -50.80 -10.19 6.09
CA THR A 13 -50.73 -11.40 5.28
C THR A 13 -49.40 -12.11 5.52
N THR A 14 -49.57 -13.30 6.05
CA THR A 14 -48.57 -14.36 6.27
C THR A 14 -47.66 -14.57 5.06
N GLY A 15 -46.36 -14.31 5.23
CA GLY A 15 -45.28 -14.64 4.31
C GLY A 15 -44.04 -15.08 5.05
N VAL A 16 -44.12 -16.21 5.78
CA VAL A 16 -42.97 -16.79 6.55
C VAL A 16 -42.17 -17.75 5.67
N GLY A 17 -41.86 -17.40 4.44
CA GLY A 17 -41.17 -18.32 3.53
C GLY A 17 -39.97 -17.78 2.76
N ALA A 18 -39.73 -16.47 2.74
CA ALA A 18 -38.70 -15.90 1.86
C ALA A 18 -37.53 -15.22 2.56
N ALA A 19 -37.48 -15.19 3.89
CA ALA A 19 -36.46 -14.47 4.64
C ALA A 19 -35.15 -15.24 4.88
N TRP A 20 -35.09 -16.52 4.55
CA TRP A 20 -33.90 -17.36 4.83
C TRP A 20 -32.90 -17.46 3.69
N LEU A 21 -33.25 -17.10 2.47
CA LEU A 21 -32.35 -17.14 1.31
C LEU A 21 -31.56 -15.84 1.09
N GLY A 22 -31.96 -14.74 1.71
CA GLY A 22 -31.30 -13.44 1.57
C GLY A 22 -30.09 -13.21 2.48
N MET A 23 -29.93 -14.00 3.55
CA MET A 23 -28.81 -13.82 4.50
C MET A 23 -27.51 -14.53 4.12
N LEU A 24 -27.52 -15.37 3.09
CA LEU A 24 -26.34 -16.11 2.65
C LEU A 24 -25.40 -15.29 1.71
N PHE A 25 -25.83 -14.12 1.25
CA PHE A 25 -25.03 -13.29 0.34
C PHE A 25 -24.54 -11.96 0.94
N ALA A 26 -24.87 -11.68 2.18
CA ALA A 26 -24.36 -10.53 2.90
C ALA A 26 -23.30 -10.95 3.94
N ALA A 27 -22.33 -11.75 3.53
CA ALA A 27 -21.08 -11.78 4.27
C ALA A 27 -20.45 -10.39 4.04
N PRO A 28 -20.24 -9.56 5.09
CA PRO A 28 -19.40 -8.39 4.91
C PRO A 28 -18.07 -8.91 4.37
N ALA A 29 -17.67 -8.46 3.18
CA ALA A 29 -16.31 -8.64 2.76
C ALA A 29 -15.48 -7.98 3.89
N ALA A 30 -14.81 -8.79 4.69
CA ALA A 30 -13.83 -8.30 5.64
C ALA A 30 -12.72 -7.70 4.77
N THR A 31 -12.85 -6.43 4.44
CA THR A 31 -11.73 -5.67 3.89
C THR A 31 -10.72 -5.62 5.02
N ALA A 32 -9.57 -6.27 4.82
CA ALA A 32 -8.44 -6.15 5.73
C ALA A 32 -8.20 -4.64 5.95
N ALA A 33 -8.11 -4.23 7.20
CA ALA A 33 -7.82 -2.84 7.50
C ALA A 33 -6.40 -2.53 6.97
N PRO A 34 -6.20 -1.43 6.27
CA PRO A 34 -4.86 -1.07 5.80
C PRO A 34 -3.93 -0.83 6.99
N ALA A 35 -2.72 -1.38 6.92
CA ALA A 35 -1.66 -1.00 7.84
C ALA A 35 -1.04 0.32 7.36
N GLU A 36 -1.11 1.36 8.19
CA GLU A 36 -0.64 2.70 7.86
C GLU A 36 0.43 3.16 8.86
N CYS A 37 1.61 3.47 8.37
CA CYS A 37 2.75 3.88 9.17
C CYS A 37 3.36 5.19 8.63
N PRO A 38 2.77 6.36 8.91
CA PRO A 38 3.42 7.63 8.66
C PRO A 38 4.43 7.95 9.77
N ALA A 39 5.64 8.34 9.41
CA ALA A 39 6.71 8.74 10.32
C ALA A 39 7.35 10.06 9.83
N PRO A 40 6.74 11.22 10.13
CA PRO A 40 7.32 12.52 9.80
C PRO A 40 8.33 12.96 10.86
N GLY A 41 9.43 13.58 10.42
CA GLY A 41 10.46 14.09 11.32
C GLY A 41 11.21 12.95 12.04
N LEU A 42 11.65 13.19 13.27
CA LEU A 42 12.30 12.16 14.09
C LEU A 42 11.24 11.24 14.71
N ALA A 43 10.78 10.25 13.95
CA ALA A 43 9.69 9.36 14.33
C ALA A 43 9.89 7.92 13.84
N ALA A 44 9.22 6.98 14.50
CA ALA A 44 9.09 5.61 14.03
C ALA A 44 7.68 5.10 14.35
N THR A 45 7.05 4.42 13.40
CA THR A 45 5.73 3.81 13.53
C THR A 45 5.75 2.40 12.97
N GLN A 46 5.00 1.51 13.61
CA GLN A 46 4.84 0.13 13.15
C GLN A 46 3.42 -0.34 13.45
N THR A 47 2.82 -1.01 12.50
CA THR A 47 1.50 -1.63 12.65
C THR A 47 1.51 -2.98 11.91
N ALA A 48 0.92 -3.98 12.52
CA ALA A 48 0.76 -5.30 11.90
C ALA A 48 -0.56 -5.93 12.34
N ASP A 49 -1.23 -6.57 11.41
CA ASP A 49 -2.34 -7.46 11.65
C ASP A 49 -2.08 -8.85 11.04
N SER A 50 -3.10 -9.67 10.86
CA SER A 50 -2.93 -11.02 10.31
C SER A 50 -2.62 -11.06 8.81
N THR A 51 -2.84 -10.00 8.08
CA THR A 51 -2.74 -9.94 6.61
C THR A 51 -1.90 -8.81 6.07
N ALA A 52 -1.68 -7.74 6.85
CA ALA A 52 -0.94 -6.58 6.43
C ALA A 52 0.03 -6.10 7.51
N SER A 53 1.20 -5.64 7.10
CA SER A 53 2.13 -5.00 8.00
C SER A 53 2.75 -3.75 7.39
N CYS A 54 3.08 -2.78 8.23
CA CYS A 54 3.91 -1.67 7.85
C CYS A 54 4.91 -1.30 8.95
N SER A 55 6.05 -0.77 8.53
CA SER A 55 7.05 -0.16 9.40
C SER A 55 7.63 1.07 8.72
N ALA A 56 7.67 2.18 9.42
CA ALA A 56 8.34 3.38 8.92
C ALA A 56 9.18 4.02 10.01
N SER A 57 10.38 4.46 9.65
CA SER A 57 11.26 5.24 10.52
C SER A 57 11.83 6.44 9.77
N SER A 58 12.01 7.56 10.45
CA SER A 58 12.66 8.73 9.84
C SER A 58 13.58 9.46 10.82
N GLY A 59 14.69 9.96 10.28
CA GLY A 59 15.62 10.84 10.98
C GLY A 59 15.16 12.29 11.01
N ALA A 60 15.89 13.13 11.72
CA ALA A 60 15.58 14.56 11.87
C ALA A 60 15.47 15.26 10.52
N GLY A 61 14.40 16.01 10.29
CA GLY A 61 14.13 16.71 9.02
C GLY A 61 13.74 15.77 7.85
N GLY A 62 13.67 14.46 8.09
CA GLY A 62 13.21 13.47 7.12
C GLY A 62 11.72 13.17 7.24
N ALA A 63 11.20 12.34 6.34
CA ALA A 63 9.88 11.75 6.46
C ALA A 63 9.85 10.37 5.79
N ALA A 64 9.25 9.39 6.46
CA ALA A 64 8.98 8.07 5.91
C ALA A 64 7.48 7.76 5.98
N ALA A 65 6.98 6.99 5.01
CA ALA A 65 5.64 6.45 5.08
C ALA A 65 5.59 5.06 4.45
N ALA A 66 4.96 4.11 5.15
CA ALA A 66 4.73 2.77 4.67
C ALA A 66 3.24 2.43 4.75
N TYR A 67 2.71 1.84 3.68
CA TYR A 67 1.30 1.44 3.58
C TYR A 67 1.18 0.01 3.08
N GLY A 68 0.63 -0.88 3.91
CA GLY A 68 0.33 -2.27 3.57
C GLY A 68 -1.18 -2.50 3.42
N PHE A 69 -1.62 -3.02 2.28
CA PHE A 69 -3.00 -3.40 2.00
C PHE A 69 -3.03 -4.88 1.65
N ASP A 70 -3.25 -5.74 2.66
CA ASP A 70 -3.05 -7.19 2.53
C ASP A 70 -1.64 -7.53 2.01
N ALA A 71 -0.61 -6.88 2.62
CA ALA A 71 0.75 -6.84 2.09
C ALA A 71 1.73 -6.22 3.10
N ASP A 72 3.04 -6.30 2.84
CA ASP A 72 4.09 -5.81 3.72
C ASP A 72 4.83 -4.61 3.14
N ALA A 73 4.88 -3.50 3.89
CA ALA A 73 5.57 -2.27 3.48
C ALA A 73 6.57 -1.79 4.53
N THR A 74 7.78 -1.44 4.10
CA THR A 74 8.82 -0.88 4.98
C THR A 74 9.43 0.38 4.37
N ALA A 75 9.51 1.47 5.11
CA ALA A 75 10.12 2.72 4.68
C ALA A 75 11.05 3.30 5.73
N ASP A 76 12.31 3.51 5.39
CA ASP A 76 13.30 4.13 6.26
C ASP A 76 13.88 5.39 5.61
N ALA A 77 13.78 6.52 6.29
CA ALA A 77 14.34 7.79 5.84
C ALA A 77 15.47 8.28 6.75
N ALA A 78 16.65 8.44 6.20
CA ALA A 78 17.74 9.12 6.88
C ALA A 78 17.42 10.61 7.13
N PRO A 79 18.18 11.33 7.93
CA PRO A 79 17.99 12.76 8.13
C PRO A 79 17.93 13.56 6.81
N ASN A 80 16.95 14.46 6.73
CA ASN A 80 16.69 15.31 5.55
C ASN A 80 16.40 14.51 4.26
N SER A 81 15.84 13.31 4.36
CA SER A 81 15.50 12.42 3.25
C SER A 81 14.02 12.05 3.29
N LEU A 82 13.51 11.54 2.18
CA LEU A 82 12.15 11.03 2.07
C LEU A 82 12.19 9.53 1.74
N SER A 83 11.22 8.75 2.22
CA SER A 83 11.08 7.34 1.88
C SER A 83 9.61 6.95 1.82
N LEU A 84 9.20 6.27 0.75
CA LEU A 84 7.83 5.81 0.57
C LEU A 84 7.79 4.34 0.17
N ALA A 85 7.01 3.53 0.89
CA ALA A 85 6.72 2.14 0.52
C ALA A 85 5.21 1.91 0.48
N ILE A 86 4.72 1.32 -0.61
CA ILE A 86 3.32 0.93 -0.77
C ILE A 86 3.26 -0.50 -1.25
N ALA A 87 2.61 -1.38 -0.51
CA ALA A 87 2.43 -2.78 -0.87
C ALA A 87 0.94 -3.15 -0.89
N GLN A 88 0.52 -3.92 -1.87
CA GLN A 88 -0.87 -4.34 -2.03
C GLN A 88 -0.99 -5.79 -2.47
N ASN A 89 -2.03 -6.49 -1.97
CA ASN A 89 -2.44 -7.83 -2.41
C ASN A 89 -1.29 -8.86 -2.43
N GLY A 90 -0.58 -9.03 -1.31
CA GLY A 90 0.53 -9.97 -1.18
C GLY A 90 1.84 -9.49 -1.80
N GLY A 91 1.98 -8.21 -2.08
CA GLY A 91 3.23 -7.59 -2.48
C GLY A 91 4.15 -7.27 -1.29
N VAL A 92 5.43 -7.06 -1.55
CA VAL A 92 6.42 -6.61 -0.57
C VAL A 92 7.14 -5.37 -1.11
N ALA A 93 7.03 -4.25 -0.40
CA ALA A 93 7.67 -3.00 -0.78
C ALA A 93 8.66 -2.53 0.31
N THR A 94 9.91 -2.29 -0.07
CA THR A 94 10.94 -1.76 0.82
C THR A 94 11.58 -0.53 0.20
N SER A 95 11.62 0.57 0.94
CA SER A 95 12.22 1.83 0.53
C SER A 95 13.17 2.34 1.60
N ASN A 96 14.43 2.60 1.23
CA ASN A 96 15.44 3.12 2.13
C ASN A 96 16.09 4.35 1.53
N SER A 97 16.08 5.47 2.23
CA SER A 97 16.71 6.69 1.77
C SER A 97 17.91 7.10 2.62
N THR A 98 18.95 7.55 1.96
CA THR A 98 20.10 8.19 2.57
C THR A 98 20.45 9.45 1.80
N TYR A 99 21.10 10.42 2.43
CA TYR A 99 21.78 11.51 1.76
C TYR A 99 20.89 12.39 0.84
N LEU A 100 19.80 12.95 1.39
CA LEU A 100 18.86 13.83 0.66
C LEU A 100 18.17 13.14 -0.52
N SER A 101 18.01 11.83 -0.48
CA SER A 101 17.31 11.07 -1.51
C SER A 101 15.82 10.90 -1.20
N GLY A 102 15.05 10.53 -2.23
CA GLY A 102 13.62 10.26 -2.13
C GLY A 102 13.22 9.02 -2.94
N PRO A 103 13.55 7.80 -2.47
CA PRO A 103 13.08 6.58 -3.11
C PRO A 103 11.60 6.31 -2.85
N ALA A 104 10.94 5.69 -3.83
CA ALA A 104 9.59 5.16 -3.71
C ALA A 104 9.53 3.72 -4.21
N ALA A 105 8.96 2.82 -3.42
CA ALA A 105 8.73 1.41 -3.74
C ALA A 105 7.24 1.13 -3.79
N ILE A 106 6.74 0.57 -4.90
CA ILE A 106 5.32 0.21 -5.07
C ILE A 106 5.22 -1.23 -5.56
N ALA A 107 4.71 -2.14 -4.74
CA ALA A 107 4.51 -3.54 -5.05
C ALA A 107 3.02 -3.88 -5.08
N VAL A 108 2.52 -4.40 -6.19
CA VAL A 108 1.09 -4.67 -6.38
C VAL A 108 0.87 -6.09 -6.88
N GLY A 109 0.23 -6.90 -6.07
CA GLY A 109 -0.17 -8.27 -6.39
C GLY A 109 0.75 -9.34 -5.83
N PRO A 110 0.32 -10.60 -5.89
CA PRO A 110 1.00 -11.71 -5.25
C PRO A 110 2.41 -11.92 -5.82
N GLY A 111 3.40 -12.02 -4.95
CA GLY A 111 4.80 -12.21 -5.33
C GLY A 111 5.47 -10.98 -5.95
N ALA A 112 4.81 -9.81 -5.98
CA ALA A 112 5.44 -8.55 -6.36
C ALA A 112 6.46 -8.15 -5.29
N THR A 113 7.69 -7.85 -5.68
CA THR A 113 8.74 -7.41 -4.75
C THR A 113 9.45 -6.18 -5.28
N VAL A 114 9.49 -5.13 -4.49
CA VAL A 114 10.22 -3.90 -4.84
C VAL A 114 11.17 -3.53 -3.72
N THR A 115 12.42 -3.30 -4.06
CA THR A 115 13.41 -2.72 -3.15
C THR A 115 14.02 -1.48 -3.82
N THR A 116 13.85 -0.33 -3.18
CA THR A 116 14.45 0.92 -3.64
C THR A 116 15.39 1.48 -2.57
N THR A 117 16.58 1.87 -2.99
CA THR A 117 17.55 2.54 -2.13
C THR A 117 17.99 3.85 -2.79
N GLY A 118 17.83 4.94 -2.08
CA GLY A 118 18.35 6.24 -2.48
C GLY A 118 19.72 6.46 -1.83
N ALA A 119 20.79 6.38 -2.61
CA ALA A 119 22.17 6.53 -2.13
C ALA A 119 22.75 7.92 -2.36
N ARG A 120 22.12 8.74 -3.18
CA ARG A 120 22.56 10.09 -3.57
C ARG A 120 21.36 11.04 -3.61
N PRO A 121 21.57 12.36 -3.57
CA PRO A 121 20.48 13.32 -3.76
C PRO A 121 19.73 13.06 -5.06
N GLY A 122 18.40 13.03 -4.99
CA GLY A 122 17.52 12.78 -6.13
C GLY A 122 16.43 11.77 -5.81
N LEU A 123 15.58 11.55 -6.79
CA LEU A 123 14.43 10.66 -6.69
C LEU A 123 14.73 9.33 -7.38
N SER A 124 14.11 8.26 -6.89
CA SER A 124 14.05 6.98 -7.59
C SER A 124 12.69 6.33 -7.35
N ILE A 125 12.24 5.53 -8.30
CA ILE A 125 10.97 4.82 -8.22
C ILE A 125 11.12 3.39 -8.72
N GLY A 126 10.52 2.44 -8.00
CA GLY A 126 10.34 1.07 -8.44
C GLY A 126 8.87 0.67 -8.34
N ILE A 127 8.36 0.01 -9.38
CA ILE A 127 6.99 -0.50 -9.44
C ILE A 127 7.04 -1.95 -9.92
N ALA A 128 6.45 -2.86 -9.16
CA ALA A 128 6.30 -4.27 -9.53
C ALA A 128 4.84 -4.70 -9.53
N GLY A 129 4.42 -5.38 -10.57
CA GLY A 129 3.18 -6.13 -10.65
C GLY A 129 3.36 -7.59 -10.20
N PRO A 130 2.31 -8.44 -10.33
CA PRO A 130 2.35 -9.81 -9.85
C PRO A 130 3.56 -10.60 -10.38
N GLY A 131 4.28 -11.27 -9.47
CA GLY A 131 5.46 -12.09 -9.78
C GLY A 131 6.69 -11.31 -10.23
N ALA A 132 6.67 -9.98 -10.25
CA ALA A 132 7.81 -9.17 -10.64
C ALA A 132 8.71 -8.84 -9.45
N THR A 133 10.01 -8.74 -9.74
CA THR A 133 11.02 -8.22 -8.81
C THR A 133 11.70 -7.01 -9.42
N VAL A 134 11.68 -5.90 -8.69
CA VAL A 134 12.31 -4.64 -9.09
C VAL A 134 13.29 -4.18 -8.03
N THR A 135 14.53 -3.90 -8.41
CA THR A 135 15.57 -3.41 -7.50
C THR A 135 16.20 -2.14 -8.03
N VAL A 136 16.24 -1.10 -7.20
CA VAL A 136 16.91 0.17 -7.45
C VAL A 136 17.90 0.42 -6.33
N THR A 137 19.16 0.65 -6.65
CA THR A 137 20.23 0.82 -5.65
C THR A 137 20.71 2.27 -5.50
N GLY A 138 20.31 3.16 -6.42
CA GLY A 138 20.81 4.55 -6.47
C GLY A 138 22.29 4.70 -6.86
N THR A 139 22.97 3.59 -7.18
CA THR A 139 24.40 3.56 -7.54
C THR A 139 24.69 2.80 -8.81
N SER A 140 23.79 1.91 -9.23
CA SER A 140 23.92 1.07 -10.42
C SER A 140 22.59 1.06 -11.19
N THR A 141 22.65 0.51 -12.41
CA THR A 141 21.45 0.34 -13.25
C THR A 141 20.38 -0.46 -12.49
N PRO A 142 19.14 0.02 -12.41
CA PRO A 142 18.03 -0.73 -11.87
C PRO A 142 17.81 -2.06 -12.59
N THR A 143 17.26 -3.04 -11.89
CA THR A 143 16.92 -4.34 -12.44
C THR A 143 15.42 -4.61 -12.33
N CYS A 144 14.82 -5.12 -13.40
CA CYS A 144 13.44 -5.56 -13.48
C CYS A 144 13.41 -7.00 -13.99
N ALA A 145 12.76 -7.92 -13.27
CA ALA A 145 12.68 -9.33 -13.61
C ALA A 145 11.31 -9.92 -13.25
N GLY A 146 10.95 -11.01 -13.89
CA GLY A 146 9.67 -11.71 -13.69
C GLY A 146 8.51 -11.02 -14.41
N GLY A 147 7.44 -10.70 -13.71
CA GLY A 147 6.25 -10.06 -14.26
C GLY A 147 6.46 -8.61 -14.70
N PHE A 148 5.36 -7.86 -14.78
CA PHE A 148 5.43 -6.43 -15.09
C PHE A 148 6.26 -5.67 -14.05
N GLY A 149 7.34 -5.04 -14.48
CA GLY A 149 8.22 -4.24 -13.63
C GLY A 149 8.70 -2.98 -14.33
N PHE A 150 8.75 -1.89 -13.58
CA PHE A 150 9.29 -0.60 -14.04
C PHE A 150 10.17 0.01 -12.94
N ALA A 151 11.31 0.56 -13.31
CA ALA A 151 12.07 1.42 -12.43
C ALA A 151 12.70 2.59 -13.18
N GLY A 152 12.73 3.73 -12.50
CA GLY A 152 13.45 4.94 -12.90
C GLY A 152 14.31 5.44 -11.75
N ASP A 153 15.58 5.65 -12.04
CA ASP A 153 16.54 6.20 -11.09
C ASP A 153 17.12 7.51 -11.62
N PHE A 154 16.65 8.61 -11.07
CA PHE A 154 17.12 9.95 -11.45
C PHE A 154 18.48 10.29 -10.83
N GLN A 155 19.00 9.47 -9.92
CA GLN A 155 20.34 9.62 -9.36
C GLN A 155 21.43 9.13 -10.34
N THR A 156 21.10 8.11 -11.13
CA THR A 156 21.99 7.50 -12.14
C THR A 156 21.55 7.82 -13.57
N LEU A 157 20.36 8.40 -13.76
CA LEU A 157 19.68 8.63 -15.04
C LEU A 157 19.44 7.32 -15.82
N GLN A 158 19.18 6.25 -15.10
CA GLN A 158 18.97 4.90 -15.65
C GLN A 158 17.60 4.35 -15.25
N GLY A 159 17.18 3.35 -15.97
CA GLY A 159 15.92 2.68 -15.68
C GLY A 159 15.87 1.26 -16.24
N CYS A 160 14.85 0.52 -15.85
CA CYS A 160 14.53 -0.78 -16.42
C CYS A 160 13.03 -0.91 -16.67
N PHE A 161 12.69 -1.81 -17.55
CA PHE A 161 11.30 -2.18 -17.83
C PHE A 161 11.23 -3.67 -18.17
N SER A 162 10.31 -4.38 -17.51
CA SER A 162 9.96 -5.76 -17.83
C SER A 162 8.47 -5.82 -18.14
N PRO A 163 8.05 -6.20 -19.34
CA PRO A 163 6.63 -6.28 -19.69
C PRO A 163 5.94 -7.53 -19.11
N ARG A 164 6.70 -8.59 -18.88
CA ARG A 164 6.29 -9.88 -18.27
C ARG A 164 7.49 -10.75 -17.97
#